data_49f3a8d1b0a194d01009e736ed2546df
#
_entry.id   49f3a8d1b0a194d01009e736ed2546df
#
_cell.length_a   1.000
_cell.length_b   1.000
_cell.length_c   1.000
_cell.angle_alpha   90.00
_cell.angle_beta   90.00
_cell.angle_gamma   90.00
#
_symmetry.space_group_name_H-M   'P 1'
#
loop_
_entity.id
_entity.type
_entity.pdbx_description
1 polymer ?
#
loop_
_entity_poly.entity_id
_entity_poly.type
_entity_poly.pdbx_seq_one_letter_code
_entity_poly.pdbx_strand_id
1 'polypeptide(L)'
;MEDYAKIARFKTQAFSDPALITCYANDYGYENAMYEWIKLNGDVDSLLIAVSSSGKSQNIIGAANAAQEIGMGVITLSGFQLENPLKNLGDVNFHIEVDNYGIVECFHQIILHVLLDEFAGEIA
;
A
#
# COMPACT_ATOMS: atom_id res chain seq x y z
N MET A 1 0.49 10.86 2.06
CA MET A 1 1.61 10.97 1.09
C MET A 1 2.40 12.26 1.28
N GLU A 2 1.76 13.42 1.34
CA GLU A 2 2.42 14.73 1.42
C GLU A 2 3.33 14.86 2.65
N ASP A 3 2.88 14.39 3.80
CA ASP A 3 3.65 14.43 5.03
C ASP A 3 4.86 13.49 5.01
N TYR A 4 4.74 12.32 4.38
CA TYR A 4 5.88 11.43 4.16
C TYR A 4 6.97 12.11 3.31
N ALA A 5 6.57 12.89 2.31
CA ALA A 5 7.52 13.64 1.49
C ALA A 5 8.12 14.82 2.27
N LYS A 6 7.30 15.61 2.94
CA LYS A 6 7.71 16.87 3.60
C LYS A 6 8.44 16.63 4.91
N ILE A 7 7.94 15.72 5.76
CA ILE A 7 8.44 15.48 7.11
C ILE A 7 9.52 14.38 7.09
N ALA A 8 9.20 13.19 6.57
CA ALA A 8 10.14 12.08 6.52
C ALA A 8 11.16 12.18 5.36
N ARG A 9 11.00 13.15 4.46
CA ARG A 9 11.91 13.43 3.33
C ARG A 9 12.02 12.29 2.31
N PHE A 10 10.99 11.46 2.19
CA PHE A 10 10.93 10.40 1.19
C PHE A 10 10.45 10.93 -0.17
N LYS A 11 10.93 10.33 -1.25
CA LYS A 11 10.31 10.47 -2.57
C LYS A 11 9.06 9.61 -2.58
N THR A 12 7.89 10.23 -2.55
CA THR A 12 6.61 9.52 -2.45
C THR A 12 5.82 9.59 -3.75
N GLN A 13 5.21 8.49 -4.10
CA GLN A 13 4.30 8.39 -5.25
C GLN A 13 3.01 7.68 -4.84
N ALA A 14 1.93 8.02 -5.52
CA ALA A 14 0.67 7.29 -5.44
C ALA A 14 0.10 7.11 -6.84
N PHE A 15 -0.53 5.96 -7.10
CA PHE A 15 -1.23 5.69 -8.34
C PHE A 15 -2.61 6.38 -8.29
N SER A 16 -2.62 7.69 -8.48
CA SER A 16 -3.80 8.54 -8.24
C SER A 16 -4.12 9.54 -9.36
N ASP A 17 -3.28 9.65 -10.37
CA ASP A 17 -3.57 10.47 -11.55
C ASP A 17 -4.66 9.81 -12.39
N PRO A 18 -5.81 10.48 -12.66
CA PRO A 18 -6.92 9.86 -13.40
C PRO A 18 -6.56 9.44 -14.82
N ALA A 19 -5.71 10.20 -15.52
CA ALA A 19 -5.27 9.85 -16.86
C ALA A 19 -4.38 8.60 -16.85
N LEU A 20 -3.49 8.49 -15.87
CA LEU A 20 -2.64 7.32 -15.68
C LEU A 20 -3.48 6.08 -15.33
N ILE A 21 -4.42 6.20 -14.39
CA ILE A 21 -5.31 5.10 -13.97
C ILE A 21 -6.13 4.59 -15.17
N THR A 22 -6.75 5.49 -15.92
CA THR A 22 -7.59 5.09 -17.06
C THR A 22 -6.77 4.48 -18.19
N CYS A 23 -5.58 4.99 -18.48
CA CYS A 23 -4.67 4.42 -19.47
C CYS A 23 -4.28 2.98 -19.11
N TYR A 24 -3.74 2.76 -17.93
CA TYR A 24 -3.34 1.42 -17.49
C TYR A 24 -4.53 0.46 -17.35
N ALA A 25 -5.67 0.94 -16.83
CA ALA A 25 -6.86 0.10 -16.71
C ALA A 25 -7.42 -0.32 -18.09
N ASN A 26 -7.35 0.57 -19.08
CA ASN A 26 -7.78 0.24 -20.45
C ASN A 26 -6.92 -0.85 -21.08
N ASP A 27 -5.60 -0.80 -20.87
CA ASP A 27 -4.66 -1.68 -21.55
C ASP A 27 -4.44 -3.01 -20.81
N TYR A 28 -4.46 -3.00 -19.47
CA TYR A 28 -4.12 -4.16 -18.63
C TYR A 28 -5.29 -4.68 -17.79
N GLY A 29 -6.44 -3.99 -17.78
CA GLY A 29 -7.50 -4.20 -16.80
C GLY A 29 -7.22 -3.53 -15.47
N TYR A 30 -8.28 -3.12 -14.76
CA TYR A 30 -8.14 -2.39 -13.48
C TYR A 30 -7.41 -3.22 -12.43
N GLU A 31 -7.63 -4.52 -12.38
CA GLU A 31 -6.99 -5.45 -11.45
C GLU A 31 -5.47 -5.56 -11.64
N ASN A 32 -4.97 -5.34 -12.85
CA ASN A 32 -3.53 -5.44 -13.18
C ASN A 32 -2.83 -4.07 -13.29
N ALA A 33 -3.59 -2.98 -13.31
CA ALA A 33 -3.05 -1.65 -13.56
C ALA A 33 -1.95 -1.26 -12.56
N MET A 34 -2.15 -1.51 -11.27
CA MET A 34 -1.16 -1.20 -10.24
C MET A 34 0.05 -2.14 -10.29
N TYR A 35 -0.15 -3.41 -10.64
CA TYR A 35 0.95 -4.36 -10.86
C TYR A 35 1.93 -3.82 -11.92
N GLU A 36 1.40 -3.46 -13.09
CA GLU A 36 2.21 -2.94 -14.20
C GLU A 36 2.89 -1.62 -13.85
N TRP A 37 2.18 -0.74 -13.13
CA TRP A 37 2.74 0.53 -12.70
C TRP A 37 3.89 0.35 -11.69
N ILE A 38 3.75 -0.55 -10.73
CA ILE A 38 4.82 -0.87 -9.76
C ILE A 38 6.03 -1.48 -10.46
N LYS A 39 5.81 -2.39 -11.43
CA LYS A 39 6.91 -3.01 -12.21
C LYS A 39 7.77 -1.98 -12.94
N LEU A 40 7.17 -0.87 -13.38
CA LEU A 40 7.87 0.21 -14.07
C LEU A 40 8.58 1.18 -13.11
N ASN A 41 7.95 1.51 -11.98
CA ASN A 41 8.37 2.63 -11.12
C ASN A 41 9.08 2.20 -9.84
N GLY A 42 8.95 0.94 -9.43
CA GLY A 42 9.60 0.42 -8.22
C GLY A 42 11.04 -0.04 -8.46
N ASP A 43 11.82 -0.03 -7.41
CA ASP A 43 13.17 -0.59 -7.35
C ASP A 43 13.44 -1.23 -5.99
N VAL A 44 14.60 -1.86 -5.82
CA VAL A 44 14.96 -2.59 -4.58
C VAL A 44 15.08 -1.70 -3.34
N ASP A 45 15.29 -0.40 -3.52
CA ASP A 45 15.38 0.59 -2.44
C ASP A 45 14.03 1.24 -2.13
N SER A 46 12.98 0.85 -2.85
CA SER A 46 11.63 1.36 -2.66
C SER A 46 10.85 0.56 -1.62
N LEU A 47 9.88 1.22 -0.98
CA LEU A 47 8.94 0.63 -0.05
C LEU A 47 7.51 0.82 -0.58
N LEU A 48 6.78 -0.28 -0.68
CA LEU A 48 5.34 -0.25 -0.93
C LEU A 48 4.57 -0.27 0.38
N ILE A 49 3.65 0.68 0.57
CA ILE A 49 2.61 0.60 1.59
C ILE A 49 1.30 0.27 0.87
N ALA A 50 0.83 -0.96 1.02
CA ALA A 50 -0.37 -1.48 0.37
C ALA A 50 -1.54 -1.49 1.36
N VAL A 51 -2.62 -0.77 1.04
CA VAL A 51 -3.77 -0.61 1.91
C VAL A 51 -5.03 -1.16 1.25
N SER A 52 -5.68 -2.11 1.89
CA SER A 52 -6.98 -2.65 1.48
C SER A 52 -7.76 -3.07 2.72
N SER A 53 -8.87 -2.41 3.02
CA SER A 53 -9.66 -2.69 4.23
C SER A 53 -10.09 -4.16 4.31
N SER A 54 -10.55 -4.74 3.21
CA SER A 54 -10.92 -6.18 3.15
C SER A 54 -9.72 -7.11 2.96
N GLY A 55 -8.58 -6.58 2.52
CA GLY A 55 -7.41 -7.38 2.11
C GLY A 55 -7.63 -8.24 0.85
N LYS A 56 -8.72 -7.98 0.09
CA LYS A 56 -9.13 -8.80 -1.07
C LYS A 56 -9.12 -8.05 -2.40
N SER A 57 -8.78 -6.77 -2.41
CA SER A 57 -8.73 -5.95 -3.62
C SER A 57 -7.64 -6.45 -4.56
N GLN A 58 -8.01 -6.97 -5.73
CA GLN A 58 -7.09 -7.64 -6.66
C GLN A 58 -6.00 -6.68 -7.17
N ASN A 59 -6.33 -5.42 -7.41
CA ASN A 59 -5.36 -4.40 -7.81
C ASN A 59 -4.28 -4.15 -6.74
N ILE A 60 -4.67 -4.13 -5.46
CA ILE A 60 -3.73 -3.95 -4.33
C ILE A 60 -2.87 -5.22 -4.12
N ILE A 61 -3.49 -6.39 -4.23
CA ILE A 61 -2.78 -7.68 -4.19
C ILE A 61 -1.76 -7.75 -5.34
N GLY A 62 -2.16 -7.34 -6.53
CA GLY A 62 -1.27 -7.25 -7.69
C GLY A 62 -0.07 -6.33 -7.45
N ALA A 63 -0.30 -5.14 -6.87
CA ALA A 63 0.78 -4.23 -6.50
C ALA A 63 1.77 -4.85 -5.51
N ALA A 64 1.27 -5.53 -4.48
CA ALA A 64 2.11 -6.21 -3.50
C ALA A 64 2.94 -7.35 -4.13
N ASN A 65 2.34 -8.15 -5.02
CA ASN A 65 3.05 -9.18 -5.76
C ASN A 65 4.17 -8.58 -6.65
N ALA A 66 3.87 -7.50 -7.38
CA ALA A 66 4.87 -6.81 -8.20
C ALA A 66 6.04 -6.30 -7.36
N ALA A 67 5.76 -5.73 -6.20
CA ALA A 67 6.78 -5.24 -5.27
C ALA A 67 7.68 -6.38 -4.77
N GLN A 68 7.11 -7.53 -4.40
CA GLN A 68 7.89 -8.72 -4.01
C GLN A 68 8.79 -9.22 -5.15
N GLU A 69 8.27 -9.28 -6.38
CA GLU A 69 9.04 -9.71 -7.56
C GLU A 69 10.25 -8.82 -7.85
N ILE A 70 10.14 -7.53 -7.56
CA ILE A 70 11.24 -6.55 -7.73
C ILE A 70 12.23 -6.63 -6.56
N GLY A 71 11.81 -7.09 -5.40
CA GLY A 71 12.58 -7.08 -4.15
C GLY A 71 12.39 -5.80 -3.32
N MET A 72 11.30 -5.09 -3.51
CA MET A 72 10.91 -3.96 -2.67
C MET A 72 10.54 -4.43 -1.26
N GLY A 73 10.71 -3.54 -0.26
CA GLY A 73 10.03 -3.71 1.03
C GLY A 73 8.51 -3.55 0.87
N VAL A 74 7.74 -4.34 1.63
CA VAL A 74 6.27 -4.29 1.57
C VAL A 74 5.68 -4.20 2.98
N ILE A 75 4.90 -3.15 3.24
CA ILE A 75 4.04 -3.03 4.42
C ILE A 75 2.60 -3.17 3.96
N THR A 76 1.82 -4.02 4.61
CA THR A 76 0.39 -4.16 4.30
C THR A 76 -0.48 -3.69 5.46
N LEU A 77 -1.58 -3.03 5.13
CA LEU A 77 -2.64 -2.66 6.05
C LEU A 77 -3.94 -3.29 5.58
N SER A 78 -4.53 -4.14 6.41
CA SER A 78 -5.78 -4.84 6.10
C SER A 78 -6.71 -4.91 7.30
N GLY A 79 -7.89 -5.44 7.10
CA GLY A 79 -8.89 -5.64 8.13
C GLY A 79 -9.80 -6.82 7.84
N PHE A 80 -10.94 -6.85 8.51
CA PHE A 80 -11.97 -7.86 8.39
C PHE A 80 -11.46 -9.25 8.78
N GLN A 81 -11.57 -10.21 7.88
CA GLN A 81 -11.21 -11.60 8.15
C GLN A 81 -9.71 -11.76 8.36
N LEU A 82 -9.35 -12.54 9.37
CA LEU A 82 -7.97 -12.81 9.73
C LEU A 82 -7.16 -13.41 8.56
N GLU A 83 -7.80 -14.26 7.78
CA GLU A 83 -7.21 -14.95 6.63
C GLU A 83 -7.55 -14.22 5.32
N ASN A 84 -7.04 -12.99 5.14
CA ASN A 84 -7.14 -12.30 3.87
C ASN A 84 -5.82 -12.38 3.07
N PRO A 85 -5.90 -12.37 1.72
CA PRO A 85 -4.72 -12.56 0.87
C PRO A 85 -3.63 -11.50 1.06
N LEU A 86 -3.99 -10.24 1.25
CA LEU A 86 -3.03 -9.13 1.37
C LEU A 86 -2.15 -9.27 2.62
N LYS A 87 -2.73 -9.70 3.73
CA LYS A 87 -2.02 -9.86 5.00
C LYS A 87 -0.78 -10.74 4.90
N ASN A 88 -0.77 -11.70 3.99
CA ASN A 88 0.33 -12.65 3.84
C ASN A 88 1.43 -12.17 2.88
N LEU A 89 1.29 -10.99 2.27
CA LEU A 89 2.20 -10.50 1.24
C LEU A 89 3.21 -9.47 1.76
N GLY A 90 3.02 -8.92 2.94
CA GLY A 90 3.92 -7.91 3.50
C GLY A 90 5.08 -8.50 4.31
N ASP A 91 6.21 -7.83 4.30
CA ASP A 91 7.29 -8.07 5.27
C ASP A 91 6.83 -7.65 6.67
N VAL A 92 6.01 -6.60 6.74
CA VAL A 92 5.30 -6.14 7.94
C VAL A 92 3.81 -6.03 7.60
N ASN A 93 2.96 -6.60 8.46
CA ASN A 93 1.52 -6.66 8.20
C ASN A 93 0.74 -6.13 9.42
N PHE A 94 -0.03 -5.06 9.20
CA PHE A 94 -0.97 -4.52 10.17
C PHE A 94 -2.39 -4.99 9.83
N HIS A 95 -3.01 -5.71 10.74
CA HIS A 95 -4.35 -6.26 10.55
C HIS A 95 -5.29 -5.81 11.66
N ILE A 96 -6.43 -5.25 11.30
CA ILE A 96 -7.49 -4.83 12.22
C ILE A 96 -8.66 -5.80 12.09
N GLU A 97 -8.76 -6.72 13.04
CA GLU A 97 -9.78 -7.79 13.04
C GLU A 97 -11.16 -7.23 13.45
N VAL A 98 -11.70 -6.36 12.62
CA VAL A 98 -13.03 -5.75 12.77
C VAL A 98 -13.71 -5.72 11.42
N ASP A 99 -14.97 -6.13 11.39
CA ASP A 99 -15.79 -6.22 10.16
C ASP A 99 -16.60 -4.93 9.94
N ASN A 100 -15.90 -3.79 9.93
CA ASN A 100 -16.49 -2.46 9.73
C ASN A 100 -15.49 -1.54 9.03
N TYR A 101 -15.85 -1.07 7.84
CA TYR A 101 -14.99 -0.20 7.02
C TYR A 101 -14.51 1.05 7.75
N GLY A 102 -15.43 1.78 8.35
CA GLY A 102 -15.10 3.05 9.00
C GLY A 102 -14.09 2.87 10.13
N ILE A 103 -14.23 1.82 10.94
CA ILE A 103 -13.31 1.51 12.03
C ILE A 103 -11.94 1.11 11.46
N VAL A 104 -11.92 0.20 10.50
CA VAL A 104 -10.67 -0.28 9.87
C VAL A 104 -9.91 0.88 9.23
N GLU A 105 -10.59 1.72 8.46
CA GLU A 105 -9.98 2.87 7.78
C GLU A 105 -9.45 3.92 8.75
N CYS A 106 -10.14 4.18 9.86
CA CYS A 106 -9.64 5.06 10.92
C CYS A 106 -8.36 4.50 11.56
N PHE A 107 -8.31 3.21 11.87
CA PHE A 107 -7.10 2.57 12.38
C PHE A 107 -5.96 2.59 11.38
N HIS A 108 -6.23 2.33 10.09
CA HIS A 108 -5.22 2.45 9.05
C HIS A 108 -4.64 3.86 8.99
N GLN A 109 -5.48 4.89 9.12
CA GLN A 109 -5.02 6.27 9.16
C GLN A 109 -4.10 6.53 10.37
N ILE A 110 -4.46 6.03 11.55
CA ILE A 110 -3.62 6.12 12.75
C ILE A 110 -2.27 5.44 12.52
N ILE A 111 -2.27 4.23 11.99
CA ILE A 111 -1.04 3.46 11.71
C ILE A 111 -0.14 4.22 10.73
N LEU A 112 -0.71 4.79 9.67
CA LEU A 112 0.06 5.58 8.71
C LEU A 112 0.73 6.81 9.35
N HIS A 113 0.08 7.47 10.31
CA HIS A 113 0.68 8.57 11.05
C HIS A 113 1.77 8.09 12.01
N VAL A 114 1.56 6.99 12.72
CA VAL A 114 2.59 6.40 13.60
C VAL A 114 3.83 5.99 12.80
N LEU A 115 3.65 5.38 11.64
CA LEU A 115 4.76 5.03 10.74
C LEU A 115 5.49 6.29 10.26
N LEU A 116 4.76 7.35 9.94
CA LEU A 116 5.37 8.63 9.56
C LEU A 116 6.27 9.17 10.67
N ASP A 117 5.76 9.22 11.90
CA ASP A 117 6.50 9.74 13.05
C ASP A 117 7.75 8.89 13.34
N GLU A 118 7.63 7.57 13.22
CA GLU A 118 8.77 6.66 13.36
C GLU A 118 9.83 6.88 12.27
N PHE A 119 9.43 7.00 11.02
CA PHE A 119 10.35 7.26 9.90
C PHE A 119 10.98 8.65 9.99
N ALA A 120 10.29 9.62 10.54
CA ALA A 120 10.84 10.96 10.78
C ALA A 120 11.75 11.01 12.01
N GLY A 121 11.79 9.97 12.84
CA GLY A 121 12.56 9.92 14.09
C GLY A 121 11.93 10.76 15.21
N GLU A 122 10.62 11.01 15.17
CA GLU A 122 9.91 11.80 16.18
C GLU A 122 9.43 10.96 17.37
N ILE A 123 9.35 9.63 17.21
CA ILE A 123 9.05 8.70 18.29
C ILE A 123 10.38 8.13 18.79
N ALA A 124 10.69 8.43 20.01
CA ALA A 124 11.89 7.94 20.67
C ALA A 124 11.66 6.56 21.29
#